data_dad10b33491239e0c43f018c263454cf
#
_entry.id   dad10b33491239e0c43f018c263454cf
#
_cell.length_a   1.000
_cell.length_b   1.000
_cell.length_c   1.000
_cell.angle_alpha   90.00
_cell.angle_beta   90.00
_cell.angle_gamma   90.00
#
_symmetry.space_group_name_H-M   'P 1'
#
loop_
_entity.id
_entity.type
_entity.pdbx_description
1 polymer ?
#
loop_
_entity_poly.entity_id
_entity_poly.type
_entity_poly.pdbx_seq_one_letter_code
_entity_poly.pdbx_strand_id
1 'polypeptide(L)'
;MEGGDASGRMTYGNYLRLEEMLELQNGPSGYSPAPCNDEKHFIIVHQAFELWFKLVLSELKEVHKLMDSNNISEQSMPKIVHNMRRVTEVFNLMSEQWKVMETLTPQDFLSFRDRLGTSSGFESWQLRKIEIILGLEQQQRDAGMDPMKHMKRLESERKISSSVLSEFEDVINSPSLNELLTNW
;
A
#
# COMPACT_ATOMS: atom_id res chain seq x y z
N MET A 1 -13.68 5.01 25.95
CA MET A 1 -14.22 5.34 24.63
C MET A 1 -14.34 6.87 24.56
N GLU A 2 -13.24 7.54 24.15
CA GLU A 2 -13.16 8.99 23.96
C GLU A 2 -13.26 9.23 22.46
N GLY A 3 -14.42 9.49 21.92
CA GLY A 3 -14.55 9.64 20.48
C GLY A 3 -15.94 9.99 19.98
N GLY A 4 -16.73 10.67 20.78
CA GLY A 4 -18.08 11.13 20.41
C GLY A 4 -18.23 12.64 20.55
N ASP A 5 -19.29 13.20 19.95
CA ASP A 5 -19.76 14.55 20.24
C ASP A 5 -20.26 14.67 21.71
N ALA A 6 -20.72 15.86 22.11
CA ALA A 6 -21.28 16.09 23.44
C ALA A 6 -22.46 15.17 23.81
N SER A 7 -23.07 14.46 22.85
CA SER A 7 -24.12 13.46 23.02
C SER A 7 -23.59 12.01 23.05
N GLY A 8 -22.28 11.78 22.97
CA GLY A 8 -21.66 10.46 22.90
C GLY A 8 -21.79 9.76 21.55
N ARG A 9 -22.26 10.45 20.50
CA ARG A 9 -22.38 9.91 19.14
C ARG A 9 -21.09 10.00 18.38
N MET A 10 -20.78 8.96 17.61
CA MET A 10 -19.62 8.93 16.70
C MET A 10 -19.71 10.08 15.71
N THR A 11 -18.65 10.88 15.61
CA THR A 11 -18.53 11.97 14.62
C THR A 11 -17.70 11.52 13.41
N TYR A 12 -17.82 12.23 12.30
CA TYR A 12 -17.01 11.98 11.10
C TYR A 12 -15.50 12.06 11.39
N GLY A 13 -15.08 13.09 12.12
CA GLY A 13 -13.66 13.27 12.49
C GLY A 13 -13.13 12.13 13.35
N ASN A 14 -13.90 11.70 14.35
CA ASN A 14 -13.50 10.62 15.25
C ASN A 14 -13.52 9.25 14.55
N TYR A 15 -14.52 9.00 13.69
CA TYR A 15 -14.61 7.75 12.93
C TYR A 15 -13.41 7.56 11.99
N LEU A 16 -12.99 8.65 11.32
CA LEU A 16 -11.85 8.62 10.41
C LEU A 16 -10.51 8.94 11.10
N ARG A 17 -10.52 9.29 12.40
CA ARG A 17 -9.31 9.75 13.11
C ARG A 17 -8.63 10.90 12.38
N LEU A 18 -9.40 11.89 11.92
CA LEU A 18 -8.91 12.93 11.03
C LEU A 18 -7.78 13.77 11.64
N GLU A 19 -7.85 14.11 12.92
CA GLU A 19 -6.79 14.90 13.59
C GLU A 19 -5.45 14.18 13.50
N GLU A 20 -5.42 12.88 13.85
CA GLU A 20 -4.21 12.07 13.76
C GLU A 20 -3.73 11.90 12.31
N MET A 21 -4.67 11.59 11.40
CA MET A 21 -4.35 11.36 10.01
C MET A 21 -3.73 12.61 9.36
N LEU A 22 -4.24 13.81 9.66
CA LEU A 22 -3.79 15.06 9.08
C LEU A 22 -2.52 15.63 9.73
N GLU A 23 -2.02 15.02 10.80
CA GLU A 23 -0.72 15.35 11.40
C GLU A 23 0.46 14.52 10.81
N LEU A 24 0.16 13.45 10.10
CA LEU A 24 1.19 12.55 9.55
C LEU A 24 1.99 13.15 8.37
N GLN A 25 1.65 14.34 7.89
CA GLN A 25 2.30 15.02 6.77
C GLN A 25 3.40 16.00 7.23
N ASN A 26 3.63 16.09 8.53
CA ASN A 26 4.62 17.02 9.12
C ASN A 26 6.04 16.42 9.19
N GLY A 27 6.25 15.23 8.65
CA GLY A 27 7.50 14.47 8.76
C GLY A 27 7.62 13.70 10.09
N PRO A 28 8.70 12.95 10.30
CA PRO A 28 8.94 12.23 11.55
C PRO A 28 9.11 13.18 12.74
N SER A 29 8.93 12.67 13.97
CA SER A 29 9.14 13.45 15.19
C SER A 29 10.53 14.11 15.21
N GLY A 30 10.56 15.41 15.46
CA GLY A 30 11.80 16.19 15.45
C GLY A 30 12.27 16.64 14.05
N TYR A 31 11.47 16.41 13.00
CA TYR A 31 11.80 16.82 11.65
C TYR A 31 11.83 18.36 11.52
N SER A 32 12.98 18.92 11.15
CA SER A 32 13.18 20.36 11.07
C SER A 32 14.10 20.72 9.90
N PRO A 33 13.80 21.79 9.17
CA PRO A 33 12.58 22.61 9.23
C PRO A 33 11.34 21.79 8.82
N ALA A 34 10.12 22.29 9.13
CA ALA A 34 8.88 21.64 8.68
C ALA A 34 8.86 21.49 7.15
N PRO A 35 8.16 20.47 6.59
CA PRO A 35 8.06 20.28 5.16
C PRO A 35 7.51 21.51 4.44
N CYS A 36 8.13 21.90 3.33
CA CYS A 36 7.57 22.91 2.43
C CYS A 36 6.34 22.37 1.69
N ASN A 37 5.64 23.19 0.92
CA ASN A 37 4.44 22.75 0.21
C ASN A 37 4.71 21.62 -0.79
N ASP A 38 5.82 21.67 -1.51
CA ASP A 38 6.18 20.65 -2.50
C ASP A 38 6.59 19.33 -1.83
N GLU A 39 7.25 19.40 -0.68
CA GLU A 39 7.55 18.22 0.13
C GLU A 39 6.26 17.63 0.74
N LYS A 40 5.32 18.46 1.22
CA LYS A 40 4.00 17.99 1.66
C LYS A 40 3.21 17.34 0.53
N HIS A 41 3.23 17.95 -0.67
CA HIS A 41 2.64 17.36 -1.85
C HIS A 41 3.21 15.95 -2.12
N PHE A 42 4.54 15.82 -2.10
CA PHE A 42 5.22 14.53 -2.27
C PHE A 42 4.79 13.51 -1.20
N ILE A 43 4.78 13.91 0.08
CA ILE A 43 4.36 13.04 1.19
C ILE A 43 2.92 12.59 1.02
N ILE A 44 1.98 13.52 0.77
CA ILE A 44 0.55 13.23 0.67
C ILE A 44 0.26 12.27 -0.49
N VAL A 45 0.86 12.51 -1.66
CA VAL A 45 0.66 11.63 -2.82
C VAL A 45 1.12 10.21 -2.50
N HIS A 46 2.29 10.03 -1.90
CA HIS A 46 2.79 8.70 -1.53
C HIS A 46 1.95 8.05 -0.43
N GLN A 47 1.52 8.79 0.58
CA GLN A 47 0.61 8.28 1.61
C GLN A 47 -0.73 7.84 1.01
N ALA A 48 -1.27 8.58 0.04
CA ALA A 48 -2.50 8.20 -0.65
C ALA A 48 -2.33 6.88 -1.42
N PHE A 49 -1.20 6.68 -2.14
CA PHE A 49 -0.88 5.38 -2.76
C PHE A 49 -0.83 4.26 -1.72
N GLU A 50 -0.15 4.46 -0.59
CA GLU A 50 -0.05 3.43 0.46
C GLU A 50 -1.41 3.10 1.09
N LEU A 51 -2.31 4.05 1.23
CA LEU A 51 -3.69 3.81 1.69
C LEU A 51 -4.50 3.02 0.65
N TRP A 52 -4.32 3.30 -0.65
CA TRP A 52 -4.93 2.51 -1.72
C TRP A 52 -4.36 1.10 -1.79
N PHE A 53 -3.05 0.92 -1.63
CA PHE A 53 -2.44 -0.40 -1.55
C PHE A 53 -3.00 -1.20 -0.36
N LYS A 54 -3.23 -0.57 0.78
CA LYS A 54 -3.86 -1.21 1.94
C LYS A 54 -5.27 -1.71 1.61
N LEU A 55 -6.08 -0.92 0.91
CA LEU A 55 -7.41 -1.34 0.46
C LEU A 55 -7.30 -2.50 -0.54
N VAL A 56 -6.45 -2.38 -1.55
CA VAL A 56 -6.20 -3.45 -2.55
C VAL A 56 -5.81 -4.74 -1.87
N LEU A 57 -4.86 -4.72 -0.93
CA LEU A 57 -4.44 -5.91 -0.18
C LEU A 57 -5.58 -6.53 0.61
N SER A 58 -6.46 -5.72 1.21
CA SER A 58 -7.64 -6.22 1.92
C SER A 58 -8.59 -6.96 0.98
N GLU A 59 -8.88 -6.40 -0.20
CA GLU A 59 -9.76 -7.03 -1.20
C GLU A 59 -9.14 -8.30 -1.78
N LEU A 60 -7.84 -8.25 -2.13
CA LEU A 60 -7.12 -9.42 -2.66
C LEU A 60 -7.03 -10.56 -1.64
N LYS A 61 -6.87 -10.26 -0.35
CA LYS A 61 -6.86 -11.26 0.72
C LYS A 61 -8.20 -12.00 0.81
N GLU A 62 -9.32 -11.29 0.69
CA GLU A 62 -10.65 -11.90 0.66
C GLU A 62 -10.85 -12.77 -0.60
N VAL A 63 -10.40 -12.29 -1.77
CA VAL A 63 -10.44 -13.06 -3.02
C VAL A 63 -9.61 -14.34 -2.87
N HIS A 64 -8.38 -14.23 -2.40
CA HIS A 64 -7.48 -15.35 -2.19
C HIS A 64 -8.12 -16.42 -1.29
N LYS A 65 -8.65 -16.01 -0.14
CA LYS A 65 -9.35 -16.90 0.79
C LYS A 65 -10.54 -17.64 0.17
N LEU A 66 -11.29 -16.97 -0.72
CA LEU A 66 -12.42 -17.59 -1.42
C LEU A 66 -11.97 -18.57 -2.52
N MET A 67 -10.82 -18.30 -3.15
CA MET A 67 -10.28 -19.12 -4.23
C MET A 67 -9.43 -20.29 -3.75
N ASP A 68 -8.75 -20.17 -2.61
CA ASP A 68 -7.91 -21.22 -2.00
C ASP A 68 -8.75 -22.32 -1.31
N SER A 69 -10.05 -22.30 -1.44
CA SER A 69 -10.93 -23.37 -1.00
C SER A 69 -10.93 -24.52 -2.02
N ASN A 70 -10.88 -25.77 -1.55
CA ASN A 70 -10.85 -27.00 -2.39
C ASN A 70 -11.99 -27.09 -3.42
N ASN A 71 -13.02 -26.26 -3.31
CA ASN A 71 -14.09 -26.06 -4.28
C ASN A 71 -14.55 -24.62 -4.22
N ILE A 72 -14.26 -23.85 -5.26
CA ILE A 72 -14.82 -22.49 -5.37
C ILE A 72 -16.33 -22.64 -5.56
N SER A 73 -17.08 -22.25 -4.54
CA SER A 73 -18.53 -22.26 -4.62
C SER A 73 -19.02 -21.23 -5.64
N GLU A 74 -19.95 -21.63 -6.50
CA GLU A 74 -20.65 -20.69 -7.40
C GLU A 74 -21.23 -19.49 -6.64
N GLN A 75 -21.63 -19.69 -5.37
CA GLN A 75 -22.11 -18.64 -4.49
C GLN A 75 -21.04 -17.62 -4.11
N SER A 76 -19.75 -17.98 -4.19
CA SER A 76 -18.63 -17.07 -3.90
C SER A 76 -18.25 -16.22 -5.11
N MET A 77 -18.60 -16.62 -6.33
CA MET A 77 -18.21 -15.91 -7.56
C MET A 77 -18.66 -14.43 -7.60
N PRO A 78 -19.91 -14.06 -7.21
CA PRO A 78 -20.31 -12.67 -7.20
C PRO A 78 -19.43 -11.80 -6.27
N LYS A 79 -18.99 -12.35 -5.14
CA LYS A 79 -18.12 -11.67 -4.18
C LYS A 79 -16.71 -11.50 -4.74
N ILE A 80 -16.15 -12.53 -5.34
CA ILE A 80 -14.84 -12.49 -6.01
C ILE A 80 -14.84 -11.42 -7.09
N VAL A 81 -15.82 -11.44 -7.98
CA VAL A 81 -15.97 -10.46 -9.07
C VAL A 81 -16.14 -9.03 -8.51
N HIS A 82 -16.93 -8.86 -7.45
CA HIS A 82 -17.13 -7.57 -6.81
C HIS A 82 -15.83 -6.99 -6.25
N ASN A 83 -15.06 -7.81 -5.50
CA ASN A 83 -13.79 -7.39 -4.92
C ASN A 83 -12.75 -7.08 -6.00
N MET A 84 -12.63 -7.94 -7.03
CA MET A 84 -11.70 -7.69 -8.14
C MET A 84 -12.07 -6.44 -8.95
N ARG A 85 -13.35 -6.15 -9.14
CA ARG A 85 -13.79 -4.89 -9.76
C ARG A 85 -13.36 -3.67 -8.93
N ARG A 86 -13.48 -3.73 -7.61
CA ARG A 86 -13.00 -2.65 -6.73
C ARG A 86 -11.49 -2.47 -6.84
N VAL A 87 -10.72 -3.56 -6.87
CA VAL A 87 -9.26 -3.52 -7.12
C VAL A 87 -8.96 -2.81 -8.43
N THR A 88 -9.67 -3.15 -9.51
CA THR A 88 -9.49 -2.51 -10.82
C THR A 88 -9.77 -1.01 -10.76
N GLU A 89 -10.86 -0.59 -10.11
CA GLU A 89 -11.19 0.84 -9.98
C GLU A 89 -10.16 1.61 -9.14
N VAL A 90 -9.61 0.98 -8.10
CA VAL A 90 -8.53 1.60 -7.32
C VAL A 90 -7.27 1.77 -8.18
N PHE A 91 -6.90 0.80 -9.01
CA PHE A 91 -5.76 0.94 -9.92
C PHE A 91 -6.00 2.02 -10.98
N ASN A 92 -7.22 2.12 -11.53
CA ASN A 92 -7.59 3.20 -12.45
C ASN A 92 -7.41 4.57 -11.79
N LEU A 93 -7.91 4.73 -10.56
CA LEU A 93 -7.75 5.96 -9.79
C LEU A 93 -6.27 6.28 -9.51
N MET A 94 -5.48 5.30 -9.10
CA MET A 94 -4.04 5.50 -8.87
C MET A 94 -3.30 5.91 -10.15
N SER A 95 -3.69 5.36 -11.30
CA SER A 95 -3.15 5.77 -12.60
C SER A 95 -3.44 7.25 -12.89
N GLU A 96 -4.65 7.73 -12.60
CA GLU A 96 -4.99 9.15 -12.73
C GLU A 96 -4.29 10.03 -11.69
N GLN A 97 -4.02 9.51 -10.50
CA GLN A 97 -3.34 10.23 -9.42
C GLN A 97 -1.90 10.63 -9.80
N TRP A 98 -1.24 9.91 -10.72
CA TRP A 98 0.07 10.28 -11.24
C TRP A 98 0.09 11.68 -11.85
N LYS A 99 -1.02 12.15 -12.42
CA LYS A 99 -1.13 13.52 -12.94
C LYS A 99 -0.91 14.58 -11.86
N VAL A 100 -1.27 14.28 -10.62
CA VAL A 100 -0.99 15.18 -9.48
C VAL A 100 0.50 15.17 -9.19
N MET A 101 1.17 13.99 -9.17
CA MET A 101 2.61 13.89 -8.95
C MET A 101 3.40 14.60 -10.05
N GLU A 102 2.96 14.54 -11.31
CA GLU A 102 3.61 15.18 -12.46
C GLU A 102 3.63 16.72 -12.37
N THR A 103 2.81 17.31 -11.48
CA THR A 103 2.87 18.77 -11.22
C THR A 103 4.08 19.18 -10.40
N LEU A 104 4.77 18.26 -9.76
CA LEU A 104 6.01 18.51 -9.05
C LEU A 104 7.16 18.66 -10.05
N THR A 105 7.72 19.85 -10.15
CA THR A 105 8.84 20.08 -11.07
C THR A 105 10.15 19.45 -10.55
N PRO A 106 11.11 19.13 -11.42
CA PRO A 106 12.42 18.66 -10.98
C PRO A 106 13.12 19.62 -10.02
N GLN A 107 12.98 20.92 -10.20
CA GLN A 107 13.56 21.95 -9.32
C GLN A 107 12.95 21.91 -7.93
N ASP A 108 11.61 21.80 -7.84
CA ASP A 108 10.89 21.71 -6.58
C ASP A 108 11.28 20.45 -5.83
N PHE A 109 11.36 19.31 -6.53
CA PHE A 109 11.82 18.05 -5.95
C PHE A 109 13.26 18.13 -5.43
N LEU A 110 14.17 18.75 -6.17
CA LEU A 110 15.56 18.93 -5.74
C LEU A 110 15.70 19.78 -4.48
N SER A 111 14.74 20.67 -4.21
CA SER A 111 14.78 21.53 -3.02
C SER A 111 14.71 20.75 -1.69
N PHE A 112 14.13 19.54 -1.69
CA PHE A 112 14.02 18.68 -0.51
C PHE A 112 14.60 17.28 -0.69
N ARG A 113 15.13 16.95 -1.88
CA ARG A 113 15.65 15.59 -2.22
C ARG A 113 16.64 15.04 -1.19
N ASP A 114 17.55 15.89 -0.70
CA ASP A 114 18.57 15.46 0.27
C ASP A 114 17.97 15.02 1.61
N ARG A 115 16.78 15.52 1.95
CA ARG A 115 16.06 15.17 3.18
C ARG A 115 15.46 13.76 3.14
N LEU A 116 15.23 13.21 1.93
CA LEU A 116 14.72 11.87 1.75
C LEU A 116 15.79 10.80 2.02
N GLY A 117 17.06 11.16 2.02
CA GLY A 117 18.16 10.24 2.23
C GLY A 117 18.14 9.10 1.20
N THR A 118 18.15 7.87 1.68
CA THR A 118 18.11 6.64 0.87
C THR A 118 16.71 6.10 0.62
N SER A 119 15.64 6.80 1.08
CA SER A 119 14.27 6.33 0.90
C SER A 119 13.88 6.26 -0.58
N SER A 120 13.11 5.24 -0.92
CA SER A 120 12.68 4.94 -2.29
C SER A 120 11.30 4.29 -2.29
N GLY A 121 10.48 4.59 -3.30
CA GLY A 121 9.22 3.89 -3.54
C GLY A 121 9.37 2.37 -3.72
N PHE A 122 10.57 1.89 -4.10
CA PHE A 122 10.87 0.46 -4.12
C PHE A 122 10.80 -0.22 -2.74
N GLU A 123 10.83 0.54 -1.65
CA GLU A 123 10.73 0.06 -0.29
C GLU A 123 9.27 -0.21 0.15
N SER A 124 8.26 0.12 -0.69
CA SER A 124 6.86 -0.18 -0.41
C SER A 124 6.63 -1.70 -0.35
N TRP A 125 6.57 -2.22 0.86
CA TRP A 125 6.25 -3.65 1.07
C TRP A 125 4.81 -3.98 0.68
N GLN A 126 3.89 -3.02 0.72
CA GLN A 126 2.51 -3.23 0.30
C GLN A 126 2.42 -3.49 -1.20
N LEU A 127 3.11 -2.66 -2.01
CA LEU A 127 3.16 -2.87 -3.46
C LEU A 127 3.80 -4.22 -3.79
N ARG A 128 4.91 -4.58 -3.13
CA ARG A 128 5.56 -5.89 -3.35
C ARG A 128 4.64 -7.07 -3.00
N LYS A 129 3.85 -6.98 -1.91
CA LYS A 129 2.83 -7.99 -1.57
C LYS A 129 1.77 -8.12 -2.66
N ILE A 130 1.27 -7.00 -3.19
CA ILE A 130 0.27 -6.99 -4.27
C ILE A 130 0.80 -7.73 -5.50
N GLU A 131 2.03 -7.43 -5.93
CA GLU A 131 2.66 -8.09 -7.08
C GLU A 131 2.74 -9.61 -6.91
N ILE A 132 3.10 -10.08 -5.72
CA ILE A 132 3.21 -11.52 -5.41
C ILE A 132 1.83 -12.17 -5.39
N ILE A 133 0.86 -11.57 -4.69
CA ILE A 133 -0.51 -12.11 -4.60
C ILE A 133 -1.14 -12.22 -5.99
N LEU A 134 -0.91 -11.26 -6.87
CA LEU A 134 -1.41 -11.28 -8.25
C LEU A 134 -0.67 -12.30 -9.13
N GLY A 135 0.53 -12.74 -8.74
CA GLY A 135 1.33 -13.69 -9.49
C GLY A 135 2.19 -13.05 -10.59
N LEU A 136 2.63 -11.80 -10.42
CA LEU A 136 3.59 -11.19 -11.33
C LEU A 136 4.92 -11.96 -11.27
N GLU A 137 5.39 -12.43 -12.42
CA GLU A 137 6.67 -13.10 -12.54
C GLU A 137 7.86 -12.16 -12.25
N GLN A 138 8.98 -12.71 -11.81
CA GLN A 138 10.17 -11.92 -11.49
C GLN A 138 10.63 -11.02 -12.65
N GLN A 139 10.46 -11.47 -13.89
CA GLN A 139 10.81 -10.73 -15.10
C GLN A 139 9.89 -9.52 -15.36
N GLN A 140 8.67 -9.56 -14.83
CA GLN A 140 7.67 -8.49 -14.93
C GLN A 140 7.81 -7.46 -13.81
N ARG A 141 8.68 -7.74 -12.81
CA ARG A 141 8.96 -6.83 -11.70
C ARG A 141 10.15 -5.94 -12.04
N ASP A 142 10.18 -4.76 -11.48
CA ASP A 142 11.26 -3.80 -11.67
C ASP A 142 12.63 -4.42 -11.44
N ALA A 143 13.50 -4.33 -12.45
CA ALA A 143 14.89 -4.78 -12.43
C ALA A 143 15.13 -6.26 -12.04
N GLY A 144 14.12 -7.13 -12.19
CA GLY A 144 14.24 -8.54 -11.80
C GLY A 144 14.54 -8.77 -10.32
N MET A 145 14.10 -7.85 -9.47
CA MET A 145 14.34 -7.87 -8.03
C MET A 145 13.75 -9.12 -7.37
N ASP A 146 14.57 -9.85 -6.60
CA ASP A 146 14.10 -10.88 -5.69
C ASP A 146 13.41 -10.21 -4.49
N PRO A 147 12.08 -10.33 -4.33
CA PRO A 147 11.34 -9.61 -3.32
C PRO A 147 11.73 -10.05 -1.90
N MET A 148 12.03 -11.34 -1.67
CA MET A 148 12.42 -11.83 -0.36
C MET A 148 13.80 -11.30 0.06
N LYS A 149 14.77 -11.33 -0.86
CA LYS A 149 16.09 -10.76 -0.60
C LYS A 149 16.01 -9.27 -0.29
N HIS A 150 15.13 -8.55 -1.00
CA HIS A 150 14.90 -7.13 -0.76
C HIS A 150 14.30 -6.88 0.61
N MET A 151 13.25 -7.61 1.01
CA MET A 151 12.61 -7.46 2.33
C MET A 151 13.54 -7.81 3.48
N LYS A 152 14.34 -8.88 3.37
CA LYS A 152 15.36 -9.24 4.38
C LYS A 152 16.40 -8.14 4.55
N ARG A 153 16.79 -7.47 3.45
CA ARG A 153 17.68 -6.32 3.52
C ARG A 153 17.02 -5.15 4.27
N LEU A 154 15.77 -4.81 3.95
CA LEU A 154 15.05 -3.72 4.61
C LEU A 154 14.89 -3.98 6.12
N GLU A 155 14.63 -5.22 6.51
CA GLU A 155 14.53 -5.60 7.92
C GLU A 155 15.90 -5.48 8.61
N SER A 156 16.98 -5.96 7.99
CA SER A 156 18.35 -5.84 8.54
C SER A 156 18.80 -4.38 8.68
N GLU A 157 18.35 -3.51 7.80
CA GLU A 157 18.54 -2.06 7.84
C GLU A 157 17.55 -1.36 8.82
N ARG A 158 16.67 -2.09 9.51
CA ARG A 158 15.62 -1.59 10.42
C ARG A 158 14.62 -0.63 9.75
N LYS A 159 14.42 -0.75 8.45
CA LYS A 159 13.44 0.03 7.68
C LYS A 159 12.03 -0.56 7.77
N ILE A 160 11.93 -1.85 8.03
CA ILE A 160 10.67 -2.54 8.32
C ILE A 160 10.81 -3.38 9.59
N SER A 161 9.69 -3.72 10.22
CA SER A 161 9.68 -4.58 11.39
C SER A 161 9.73 -6.06 11.01
N SER A 162 10.17 -6.92 11.94
CA SER A 162 10.16 -8.37 11.74
C SER A 162 8.74 -8.92 11.52
N SER A 163 7.70 -8.27 12.05
CA SER A 163 6.32 -8.65 11.78
C SER A 163 5.93 -8.42 10.31
N VAL A 164 6.37 -7.32 9.70
CA VAL A 164 6.17 -7.06 8.26
C VAL A 164 6.89 -8.10 7.42
N LEU A 165 8.11 -8.48 7.80
CA LEU A 165 8.85 -9.54 7.10
C LEU A 165 8.15 -10.89 7.20
N SER A 166 7.67 -11.28 8.40
CA SER A 166 6.92 -12.53 8.59
C SER A 166 5.65 -12.59 7.75
N GLU A 167 4.86 -11.51 7.73
CA GLU A 167 3.67 -11.43 6.86
C GLU A 167 4.04 -11.53 5.37
N PHE A 168 5.21 -11.05 4.99
CA PHE A 168 5.69 -11.11 3.61
C PHE A 168 6.11 -12.55 3.25
N GLU A 169 6.74 -13.27 4.18
CA GLU A 169 7.07 -14.69 4.04
C GLU A 169 5.82 -15.55 3.86
N ASP A 170 4.75 -15.27 4.61
CA ASP A 170 3.46 -15.95 4.46
C ASP A 170 2.87 -15.75 3.06
N VAL A 171 2.95 -14.54 2.53
CA VAL A 171 2.45 -14.23 1.17
C VAL A 171 3.26 -14.97 0.10
N ILE A 172 4.59 -15.00 0.20
CA ILE A 172 5.45 -15.70 -0.77
C ILE A 172 5.21 -17.21 -0.77
N ASN A 173 4.92 -17.80 0.38
CA ASN A 173 4.70 -19.24 0.52
C ASN A 173 3.26 -19.66 0.18
N SER A 174 2.38 -18.71 -0.09
CA SER A 174 1.00 -18.98 -0.52
C SER A 174 0.88 -18.97 -2.05
N PRO A 175 -0.04 -19.77 -2.64
CA PRO A 175 -0.25 -19.72 -4.08
C PRO A 175 -0.74 -18.32 -4.49
N SER A 176 -0.30 -17.84 -5.64
CA SER A 176 -0.79 -16.58 -6.22
C SER A 176 -2.21 -16.73 -6.77
N LEU A 177 -2.92 -15.62 -6.96
CA LEU A 177 -4.24 -15.64 -7.60
C LEU A 177 -4.19 -16.18 -9.03
N ASN A 178 -3.09 -15.92 -9.75
CA ASN A 178 -2.89 -16.47 -11.09
C ASN A 178 -2.78 -18.02 -11.07
N GLU A 179 -2.04 -18.57 -10.10
CA GLU A 179 -1.94 -20.02 -9.90
C GLU A 179 -3.30 -20.61 -9.48
N LEU A 180 -4.02 -19.99 -8.57
CA LEU A 180 -5.34 -20.44 -8.14
C LEU A 180 -6.35 -20.43 -9.29
N LEU A 181 -6.33 -19.41 -10.16
CA LEU A 181 -7.15 -19.33 -11.36
C LEU A 181 -6.81 -20.41 -12.39
N THR A 182 -5.52 -20.71 -12.56
CA THR A 182 -5.05 -21.71 -13.52
C THR A 182 -5.45 -23.13 -13.09
N ASN A 183 -5.53 -23.36 -11.79
CA ASN A 183 -5.89 -24.67 -11.20
C ASN A 183 -7.40 -24.85 -11.01
N TRP A 184 -8.21 -23.84 -11.27
CA TRP A 184 -9.67 -23.89 -11.20
C TRP A 184 -10.28 -24.39 -12.50
#